data_9d5ea6c62751747567bd6ad52540ac07
#
_entry.id   9d5ea6c62751747567bd6ad52540ac07
#
_cell.length_a   1.000
_cell.length_b   1.000
_cell.length_c   1.000
_cell.angle_alpha   90.00
_cell.angle_beta   90.00
_cell.angle_gamma   90.00
#
_symmetry.space_group_name_H-M   'P 1'
#
loop_
_entity.id
_entity.type
_entity.pdbx_description
1 polymer ?
#
loop_
_entity_poly.entity_id
_entity_poly.type
_entity_poly.pdbx_seq_one_letter_code
_entity_poly.pdbx_strand_id
1 'polypeptide(L)'
;AIWHTLLGIETGVEPLITPSHLMLFLGSFLMLDYVFTTRPSKESLDNASIFSAATSYGLVMFITLFINPFLNIWSFIEREDELAAGSVILQAMLASFIFVYVVRFKVSPKQMSLVYLVSFLYISINPSLGEFNRTILICISGLIMSALIYQITKWYQTTNHDRKIQVSAALVAGSYGLVFVLHLLAFSTLNGVDLSWRFYGLGGLVTTPLLFGYMLGNLGVSPTSGEVVR
;
A
#
# COMPACT_ATOMS: atom_id res chain seq x y z
N ALA A 1 -25.66 -2.86 -2.30
CA ALA A 1 -26.78 -3.82 -2.15
C ALA A 1 -27.66 -3.87 -3.40
N ILE A 2 -28.23 -2.73 -3.88
CA ILE A 2 -29.13 -2.69 -5.06
C ILE A 2 -28.46 -3.25 -6.32
N TRP A 3 -27.19 -2.92 -6.56
CA TRP A 3 -26.43 -3.40 -7.72
C TRP A 3 -26.32 -4.93 -7.74
N HIS A 4 -25.94 -5.53 -6.61
CA HIS A 4 -25.84 -7.00 -6.50
C HIS A 4 -27.20 -7.71 -6.62
N THR A 5 -28.28 -7.02 -6.23
CA THR A 5 -29.64 -7.55 -6.36
C THR A 5 -30.13 -7.52 -7.82
N LEU A 6 -29.74 -6.50 -8.59
CA LEU A 6 -30.18 -6.31 -9.96
C LEU A 6 -29.32 -7.06 -10.98
N LEU A 7 -28.02 -7.18 -10.75
CA LEU A 7 -27.05 -7.70 -11.72
C LEU A 7 -26.39 -9.03 -11.30
N GLY A 8 -26.77 -9.54 -10.11
CA GLY A 8 -26.24 -10.78 -9.57
C GLY A 8 -24.95 -10.58 -8.79
N ILE A 9 -24.47 -11.68 -8.16
CA ILE A 9 -23.16 -11.69 -7.47
C ILE A 9 -22.08 -11.89 -8.52
N GLU A 10 -21.27 -10.89 -8.70
CA GLU A 10 -20.14 -10.91 -9.63
C GLU A 10 -19.04 -11.81 -9.08
N THR A 11 -18.48 -12.63 -9.94
CA THR A 11 -17.35 -13.51 -9.64
C THR A 11 -16.13 -13.08 -10.48
N GLY A 12 -15.00 -12.79 -9.83
CA GLY A 12 -13.77 -12.39 -10.52
C GLY A 12 -13.33 -10.95 -10.23
N VAL A 13 -12.65 -10.30 -11.18
CA VAL A 13 -12.16 -8.91 -11.06
C VAL A 13 -13.20 -7.85 -11.43
N GLU A 14 -14.28 -8.24 -12.06
CA GLU A 14 -15.37 -7.35 -12.48
C GLU A 14 -15.98 -6.53 -11.33
N PRO A 15 -16.13 -7.07 -10.09
CA PRO A 15 -16.61 -6.31 -8.94
C PRO A 15 -15.80 -5.03 -8.66
N LEU A 16 -14.51 -5.01 -8.97
CA LEU A 16 -13.63 -3.87 -8.70
C LEU A 16 -13.96 -2.64 -9.56
N ILE A 17 -14.51 -2.87 -10.76
CA ILE A 17 -14.86 -1.81 -11.72
C ILE A 17 -16.34 -1.44 -11.65
N THR A 18 -17.10 -1.99 -10.72
CA THR A 18 -18.51 -1.60 -10.57
C THR A 18 -18.62 -0.17 -10.04
N PRO A 19 -19.65 0.59 -10.44
CA PRO A 19 -19.83 1.96 -9.98
C PRO A 19 -19.86 2.09 -8.46
N SER A 20 -20.39 1.08 -7.74
CA SER A 20 -20.44 1.07 -6.26
C SER A 20 -19.03 0.98 -5.66
N HIS A 21 -18.16 0.12 -6.17
CA HIS A 21 -16.78 -0.01 -5.65
C HIS A 21 -15.91 1.19 -6.05
N LEU A 22 -16.09 1.73 -7.25
CA LEU A 22 -15.42 2.97 -7.67
C LEU A 22 -15.84 4.15 -6.77
N MET A 23 -17.12 4.25 -6.39
CA MET A 23 -17.59 5.28 -5.46
C MET A 23 -17.01 5.10 -4.05
N LEU A 24 -16.90 3.86 -3.54
CA LEU A 24 -16.24 3.58 -2.26
C LEU A 24 -14.75 3.94 -2.31
N PHE A 25 -14.08 3.59 -3.39
CA PHE A 25 -12.67 3.90 -3.60
C PHE A 25 -12.45 5.42 -3.64
N LEU A 26 -13.25 6.14 -4.45
CA LEU A 26 -13.22 7.60 -4.53
C LEU A 26 -13.52 8.23 -3.17
N GLY A 27 -14.55 7.76 -2.45
CA GLY A 27 -14.89 8.24 -1.11
C GLY A 27 -13.74 8.10 -0.12
N SER A 28 -13.02 6.97 -0.17
CA SER A 28 -11.86 6.74 0.70
C SER A 28 -10.70 7.69 0.38
N PHE A 29 -10.46 7.98 -0.91
CA PHE A 29 -9.47 8.98 -1.31
C PHE A 29 -9.87 10.41 -0.91
N LEU A 30 -11.14 10.76 -1.06
CA LEU A 30 -11.64 12.07 -0.61
C LEU A 30 -11.54 12.23 0.92
N MET A 31 -11.77 11.17 1.68
CA MET A 31 -11.54 11.18 3.14
C MET A 31 -10.08 11.39 3.47
N LEU A 32 -9.15 10.75 2.76
CA LEU A 32 -7.72 10.96 2.92
C LEU A 32 -7.36 12.42 2.57
N ASP A 33 -7.82 12.93 1.45
CA ASP A 33 -7.57 14.29 1.00
C ASP A 33 -8.12 15.32 1.98
N TYR A 34 -9.34 15.15 2.47
CA TYR A 34 -9.99 16.04 3.43
C TYR A 34 -9.15 16.25 4.69
N VAL A 35 -8.56 15.19 5.24
CA VAL A 35 -7.72 15.26 6.46
C VAL A 35 -6.52 16.18 6.27
N PHE A 36 -5.96 16.22 5.06
CA PHE A 36 -4.76 16.99 4.77
C PHE A 36 -5.03 18.38 4.20
N THR A 37 -6.12 18.55 3.45
CA THR A 37 -6.42 19.83 2.76
C THR A 37 -7.16 20.84 3.63
N THR A 38 -7.89 20.39 4.65
CA THR A 38 -8.65 21.30 5.55
C THR A 38 -7.80 21.98 6.61
N ARG A 39 -6.49 21.66 6.71
CA ARG A 39 -5.60 22.24 7.73
C ARG A 39 -4.66 23.30 7.17
N PRO A 40 -4.32 24.30 7.99
CA PRO A 40 -3.28 25.25 7.65
C PRO A 40 -1.95 24.51 7.38
N SER A 41 -1.30 24.80 6.27
CA SER A 41 -0.09 24.11 5.78
C SER A 41 1.15 24.22 6.69
N LYS A 42 1.05 24.95 7.81
CA LYS A 42 2.15 25.24 8.75
C LYS A 42 2.09 24.43 10.04
N GLU A 43 0.97 23.76 10.36
CA GLU A 43 0.83 22.99 11.59
C GLU A 43 1.24 21.52 11.39
N SER A 44 1.92 20.96 12.41
CA SER A 44 2.16 19.54 12.46
C SER A 44 0.82 18.79 12.58
N LEU A 45 0.66 17.69 11.87
CA LEU A 45 -0.54 16.87 11.97
C LEU A 45 -0.67 16.33 13.39
N ASP A 46 -1.85 16.49 13.97
CA ASP A 46 -2.17 15.87 15.26
C ASP A 46 -2.41 14.35 15.11
N ASN A 47 -2.41 13.66 16.23
CA ASN A 47 -2.59 12.21 16.23
C ASN A 47 -3.95 11.77 15.67
N ALA A 48 -5.00 12.58 15.84
CA ALA A 48 -6.33 12.28 15.30
C ALA A 48 -6.33 12.29 13.77
N SER A 49 -5.65 13.27 13.16
CA SER A 49 -5.52 13.35 11.70
C SER A 49 -4.67 12.22 11.13
N ILE A 50 -3.59 11.85 11.82
CA ILE A 50 -2.77 10.70 11.42
C ILE A 50 -3.57 9.42 11.51
N PHE A 51 -4.35 9.23 12.58
CA PHE A 51 -5.23 8.07 12.71
C PHE A 51 -6.30 8.03 11.60
N SER A 52 -6.91 9.17 11.28
CA SER A 52 -7.89 9.29 10.18
C SER A 52 -7.24 8.95 8.81
N ALA A 53 -6.03 9.45 8.54
CA ALA A 53 -5.27 9.12 7.35
C ALA A 53 -4.94 7.61 7.28
N ALA A 54 -4.51 7.03 8.38
CA ALA A 54 -4.21 5.61 8.49
C ALA A 54 -5.46 4.75 8.26
N THR A 55 -6.60 5.16 8.83
CA THR A 55 -7.88 4.50 8.64
C THR A 55 -8.34 4.59 7.17
N SER A 56 -8.23 5.77 6.55
CA SER A 56 -8.60 5.95 5.14
C SER A 56 -7.74 5.09 4.22
N TYR A 57 -6.42 5.03 4.46
CA TYR A 57 -5.52 4.15 3.70
C TYR A 57 -5.83 2.67 3.95
N GLY A 58 -6.06 2.28 5.20
CA GLY A 58 -6.47 0.91 5.55
C GLY A 58 -7.78 0.52 4.88
N LEU A 59 -8.74 1.45 4.80
CA LEU A 59 -9.99 1.23 4.10
C LEU A 59 -9.79 1.05 2.59
N VAL A 60 -8.91 1.84 1.95
CA VAL A 60 -8.54 1.64 0.56
C VAL A 60 -7.93 0.26 0.34
N MET A 61 -7.01 -0.15 1.22
CA MET A 61 -6.41 -1.49 1.18
C MET A 61 -7.46 -2.60 1.36
N PHE A 62 -8.47 -2.37 2.19
CA PHE A 62 -9.56 -3.31 2.44
C PHE A 62 -10.56 -3.37 1.27
N ILE A 63 -10.93 -2.22 0.68
CA ILE A 63 -11.83 -2.18 -0.49
C ILE A 63 -11.20 -2.90 -1.69
N THR A 64 -9.88 -2.87 -1.79
CA THR A 64 -9.13 -3.63 -2.80
C THR A 64 -8.94 -5.11 -2.42
N LEU A 65 -9.84 -5.67 -1.59
CA LEU A 65 -9.79 -7.02 -1.04
C LEU A 65 -9.49 -8.09 -2.08
N PHE A 66 -10.16 -8.03 -3.23
CA PHE A 66 -10.05 -9.05 -4.29
C PHE A 66 -8.71 -9.02 -5.02
N ILE A 67 -8.01 -7.88 -4.97
CA ILE A 67 -6.67 -7.71 -5.56
C ILE A 67 -5.59 -7.52 -4.49
N ASN A 68 -5.93 -7.63 -3.20
CA ASN A 68 -4.92 -7.50 -2.16
C ASN A 68 -4.11 -8.81 -2.05
N PRO A 69 -2.80 -8.77 -2.34
CA PRO A 69 -1.99 -9.98 -2.41
C PRO A 69 -1.85 -10.70 -1.05
N PHE A 70 -1.88 -9.97 0.06
CA PHE A 70 -1.81 -10.57 1.41
C PHE A 70 -3.09 -11.33 1.77
N LEU A 71 -4.23 -10.91 1.22
CA LEU A 71 -5.53 -11.54 1.45
C LEU A 71 -5.78 -12.70 0.48
N ASN A 72 -5.20 -12.65 -0.71
CA ASN A 72 -5.38 -13.66 -1.76
C ASN A 72 -4.13 -14.52 -1.99
N ILE A 73 -3.38 -14.79 -0.92
CA ILE A 73 -2.09 -15.48 -1.01
C ILE A 73 -2.16 -16.85 -1.69
N TRP A 74 -3.27 -17.58 -1.53
CA TRP A 74 -3.47 -18.86 -2.21
C TRP A 74 -3.48 -18.73 -3.74
N SER A 75 -4.09 -17.67 -4.26
CA SER A 75 -4.06 -17.39 -5.70
C SER A 75 -2.64 -17.16 -6.23
N PHE A 76 -1.76 -16.61 -5.37
CA PHE A 76 -0.34 -16.42 -5.69
C PHE A 76 0.46 -17.72 -5.67
N ILE A 77 0.07 -18.68 -4.84
CA ILE A 77 0.75 -19.97 -4.73
C ILE A 77 0.35 -20.86 -5.90
N GLU A 78 -0.94 -20.88 -6.21
CA GLU A 78 -1.51 -21.81 -7.21
C GLU A 78 -1.35 -21.29 -8.66
N ARG A 79 -1.23 -19.99 -8.85
CA ARG A 79 -1.24 -19.35 -10.16
C ARG A 79 -0.07 -18.37 -10.30
N GLU A 80 0.90 -18.73 -11.13
CA GLU A 80 1.86 -17.78 -11.70
C GLU A 80 1.15 -16.97 -12.79
N ASP A 81 0.20 -16.10 -12.45
CA ASP A 81 -0.50 -15.34 -13.47
C ASP A 81 -0.13 -13.84 -13.40
N GLU A 82 -0.34 -13.19 -14.54
CA GLU A 82 -0.07 -11.75 -14.70
C GLU A 82 -0.95 -10.91 -13.77
N LEU A 83 -2.14 -11.40 -13.42
CA LEU A 83 -3.07 -10.73 -12.51
C LEU A 83 -2.50 -10.68 -11.09
N ALA A 84 -1.90 -11.78 -10.63
CA ALA A 84 -1.26 -11.86 -9.33
C ALA A 84 -0.11 -10.86 -9.26
N ALA A 85 0.82 -10.87 -10.21
CA ALA A 85 1.92 -9.90 -10.28
C ALA A 85 1.40 -8.45 -10.37
N GLY A 86 0.40 -8.19 -11.20
CA GLY A 86 -0.24 -6.89 -11.36
C GLY A 86 -0.82 -6.36 -10.06
N SER A 87 -1.38 -7.23 -9.21
CA SER A 87 -1.96 -6.83 -7.92
C SER A 87 -0.89 -6.34 -6.93
N VAL A 88 0.27 -6.99 -6.88
CA VAL A 88 1.42 -6.52 -6.04
C VAL A 88 1.91 -5.16 -6.53
N ILE A 89 2.08 -5.01 -7.84
CA ILE A 89 2.54 -3.76 -8.44
C ILE A 89 1.56 -2.63 -8.12
N LEU A 90 0.26 -2.84 -8.32
CA LEU A 90 -0.77 -1.84 -8.06
C LEU A 90 -0.79 -1.43 -6.58
N GLN A 91 -0.74 -2.38 -5.65
CA GLN A 91 -0.72 -2.08 -4.23
C GLN A 91 0.56 -1.37 -3.79
N ALA A 92 1.71 -1.74 -4.36
CA ALA A 92 2.97 -1.06 -4.13
C ALA A 92 2.97 0.39 -4.67
N MET A 93 2.35 0.62 -5.84
CA MET A 93 2.12 1.96 -6.39
C MET A 93 1.21 2.79 -5.48
N LEU A 94 0.14 2.19 -4.96
CA LEU A 94 -0.76 2.84 -4.01
C LEU A 94 -0.02 3.23 -2.73
N ALA A 95 0.78 2.32 -2.16
CA ALA A 95 1.62 2.62 -1.00
C ALA A 95 2.56 3.80 -1.29
N SER A 96 3.24 3.78 -2.43
CA SER A 96 4.14 4.87 -2.85
C SER A 96 3.39 6.20 -3.06
N PHE A 97 2.21 6.17 -3.66
CA PHE A 97 1.36 7.34 -3.83
C PHE A 97 0.98 7.97 -2.48
N ILE A 98 0.51 7.17 -1.53
CA ILE A 98 0.18 7.63 -0.17
C ILE A 98 1.42 8.26 0.49
N PHE A 99 2.60 7.67 0.36
CA PHE A 99 3.83 8.25 0.87
C PHE A 99 4.11 9.63 0.27
N VAL A 100 4.11 9.74 -1.07
CA VAL A 100 4.37 11.00 -1.80
C VAL A 100 3.34 12.06 -1.42
N TYR A 101 2.09 11.67 -1.24
CA TYR A 101 1.02 12.56 -0.84
C TYR A 101 1.21 13.08 0.60
N VAL A 102 1.42 12.17 1.54
CA VAL A 102 1.49 12.48 2.98
C VAL A 102 2.79 13.21 3.35
N VAL A 103 3.91 12.89 2.69
CA VAL A 103 5.21 13.49 3.00
C VAL A 103 5.30 15.00 2.67
N ARG A 104 4.36 15.51 1.86
CA ARG A 104 4.23 16.96 1.58
C ARG A 104 3.82 17.76 2.82
N PHE A 105 3.21 17.11 3.77
CA PHE A 105 2.85 17.69 5.06
C PHE A 105 3.98 17.39 6.06
N LYS A 106 4.12 18.19 7.11
CA LYS A 106 5.17 18.02 8.12
C LYS A 106 4.88 16.81 9.03
N VAL A 107 4.98 15.62 8.46
CA VAL A 107 4.72 14.36 9.15
C VAL A 107 6.02 13.79 9.69
N SER A 108 6.05 13.45 10.98
CA SER A 108 7.23 12.80 11.57
C SER A 108 7.38 11.34 11.07
N PRO A 109 8.59 10.75 11.13
CA PRO A 109 8.80 9.36 10.75
C PRO A 109 7.92 8.38 11.52
N LYS A 110 7.65 8.67 12.81
CA LYS A 110 6.74 7.86 13.65
C LYS A 110 5.30 7.90 13.14
N GLN A 111 4.83 9.08 12.78
CA GLN A 111 3.46 9.26 12.26
C GLN A 111 3.29 8.56 10.90
N MET A 112 4.26 8.72 9.99
CA MET A 112 4.23 8.03 8.69
C MET A 112 4.23 6.50 8.87
N SER A 113 5.09 5.99 9.74
CA SER A 113 5.15 4.57 10.11
C SER A 113 3.81 4.05 10.66
N LEU A 114 3.12 4.85 11.48
CA LEU A 114 1.80 4.50 12.04
C LEU A 114 0.73 4.38 10.95
N VAL A 115 0.75 5.25 9.93
CA VAL A 115 -0.20 5.15 8.79
C VAL A 115 -0.15 3.76 8.16
N TYR A 116 1.05 3.25 7.89
CA TYR A 116 1.20 1.93 7.29
C TYR A 116 0.89 0.78 8.26
N LEU A 117 1.30 0.90 9.53
CA LEU A 117 1.00 -0.12 10.53
C LEU A 117 -0.51 -0.32 10.69
N VAL A 118 -1.26 0.77 10.85
CA VAL A 118 -2.72 0.71 11.02
C VAL A 118 -3.40 0.14 9.78
N SER A 119 -2.92 0.46 8.57
CA SER A 119 -3.47 -0.11 7.34
C SER A 119 -3.32 -1.63 7.27
N PHE A 120 -2.16 -2.18 7.69
CA PHE A 120 -1.98 -3.63 7.78
C PHE A 120 -2.82 -4.27 8.89
N LEU A 121 -3.04 -3.57 10.01
CA LEU A 121 -3.96 -4.05 11.05
C LEU A 121 -5.41 -4.14 10.51
N TYR A 122 -5.86 -3.19 9.69
CA TYR A 122 -7.15 -3.29 9.02
C TYR A 122 -7.28 -4.53 8.13
N ILE A 123 -6.21 -4.88 7.41
CA ILE A 123 -6.20 -6.10 6.61
C ILE A 123 -6.27 -7.34 7.52
N SER A 124 -5.54 -7.32 8.64
CA SER A 124 -5.43 -8.47 9.55
C SER A 124 -6.73 -8.84 10.27
N ILE A 125 -7.66 -7.88 10.45
CA ILE A 125 -8.96 -8.14 11.08
C ILE A 125 -10.02 -8.69 10.12
N ASN A 126 -9.67 -8.94 8.86
CA ASN A 126 -10.60 -9.48 7.88
C ASN A 126 -11.06 -10.90 8.25
N PRO A 127 -12.37 -11.13 8.45
CA PRO A 127 -12.89 -12.45 8.84
C PRO A 127 -12.68 -13.53 7.76
N SER A 128 -12.46 -13.13 6.51
CA SER A 128 -12.19 -14.10 5.42
C SER A 128 -10.82 -14.77 5.54
N LEU A 129 -9.94 -14.31 6.42
CA LEU A 129 -8.64 -14.93 6.66
C LEU A 129 -8.76 -16.32 7.27
N GLY A 130 -9.77 -16.58 8.10
CA GLY A 130 -10.13 -17.91 8.63
C GLY A 130 -9.05 -18.62 9.47
N GLU A 131 -7.79 -18.28 9.28
CA GLU A 131 -6.62 -18.94 9.86
C GLU A 131 -5.80 -17.97 10.72
N PHE A 132 -5.58 -18.36 11.97
CA PHE A 132 -4.78 -17.58 12.92
C PHE A 132 -3.36 -17.26 12.44
N ASN A 133 -2.71 -18.23 11.79
CA ASN A 133 -1.36 -18.08 11.26
C ASN A 133 -1.26 -17.00 10.17
N ARG A 134 -2.27 -16.87 9.31
CA ARG A 134 -2.32 -15.81 8.28
C ARG A 134 -2.42 -14.44 8.91
N THR A 135 -3.28 -14.29 9.91
CA THR A 135 -3.42 -13.03 10.65
C THR A 135 -2.09 -12.59 11.26
N ILE A 136 -1.37 -13.51 11.92
CA ILE A 136 -0.05 -13.23 12.50
C ILE A 136 0.95 -12.81 11.43
N LEU A 137 1.02 -13.52 10.30
CA LEU A 137 1.94 -13.19 9.22
C LEU A 137 1.65 -11.79 8.64
N ILE A 138 0.39 -11.40 8.49
CA ILE A 138 0.02 -10.06 8.04
C ILE A 138 0.44 -9.00 9.07
N CYS A 139 0.25 -9.26 10.36
CA CYS A 139 0.72 -8.35 11.41
C CYS A 139 2.24 -8.19 11.40
N ILE A 140 3.00 -9.29 11.23
CA ILE A 140 4.46 -9.26 11.11
C ILE A 140 4.87 -8.46 9.86
N SER A 141 4.22 -8.68 8.73
CA SER A 141 4.46 -7.92 7.50
C SER A 141 4.21 -6.43 7.69
N GLY A 142 3.14 -6.08 8.41
CA GLY A 142 2.83 -4.69 8.78
C GLY A 142 3.90 -4.05 9.67
N LEU A 143 4.43 -4.80 10.63
CA LEU A 143 5.53 -4.33 11.49
C LEU A 143 6.81 -4.10 10.68
N ILE A 144 7.18 -5.01 9.79
CA ILE A 144 8.35 -4.87 8.92
C ILE A 144 8.16 -3.66 8.00
N MET A 145 7.01 -3.56 7.33
CA MET A 145 6.71 -2.42 6.45
C MET A 145 6.78 -1.09 7.20
N SER A 146 6.17 -1.02 8.37
CA SER A 146 6.18 0.15 9.26
C SER A 146 7.61 0.57 9.64
N ALA A 147 8.48 -0.39 9.98
CA ALA A 147 9.88 -0.12 10.29
C ALA A 147 10.66 0.41 9.08
N LEU A 148 10.44 -0.15 7.89
CA LEU A 148 11.04 0.33 6.64
C LEU A 148 10.58 1.75 6.31
N ILE A 149 9.29 2.03 6.42
CA ILE A 149 8.72 3.37 6.21
C ILE A 149 9.29 4.39 7.20
N TYR A 150 9.49 4.02 8.47
CA TYR A 150 10.15 4.88 9.43
C TYR A 150 11.56 5.28 8.96
N GLN A 151 12.37 4.32 8.52
CA GLN A 151 13.73 4.57 8.05
C GLN A 151 13.75 5.41 6.76
N ILE A 152 12.88 5.08 5.80
CA ILE A 152 12.76 5.84 4.54
C ILE A 152 12.37 7.29 4.83
N THR A 153 11.40 7.52 5.71
CA THR A 153 10.94 8.88 6.07
C THR A 153 12.03 9.65 6.80
N LYS A 154 12.76 9.00 7.72
CA LYS A 154 13.91 9.61 8.40
C LYS A 154 14.99 10.00 7.40
N TRP A 155 15.34 9.10 6.48
CA TRP A 155 16.31 9.40 5.41
C TRP A 155 15.84 10.57 4.54
N TYR A 156 14.57 10.59 4.11
CA TYR A 156 13.98 11.66 3.33
C TYR A 156 14.12 13.03 4.01
N GLN A 157 13.94 13.10 5.33
CA GLN A 157 14.01 14.33 6.10
C GLN A 157 15.44 14.82 6.36
N THR A 158 16.40 13.90 6.42
CA THR A 158 17.80 14.22 6.73
C THR A 158 18.66 14.44 5.50
N THR A 159 18.23 13.99 4.33
CA THR A 159 19.01 14.11 3.10
C THR A 159 18.69 15.38 2.32
N ASN A 160 19.74 15.97 1.72
CA ASN A 160 19.61 17.13 0.80
C ASN A 160 19.69 16.71 -0.67
N HIS A 161 19.45 15.44 -0.97
CA HIS A 161 19.53 14.92 -2.34
C HIS A 161 18.39 15.48 -3.19
N ASP A 162 18.68 15.99 -4.40
CA ASP A 162 17.70 16.62 -5.30
C ASP A 162 16.54 15.69 -5.69
N ARG A 163 16.80 14.40 -5.77
CA ARG A 163 15.80 13.37 -6.13
C ARG A 163 15.28 12.59 -4.92
N LYS A 164 15.30 13.18 -3.74
CA LYS A 164 14.92 12.48 -2.50
C LYS A 164 13.49 11.94 -2.52
N ILE A 165 12.55 12.65 -3.14
CA ILE A 165 11.15 12.19 -3.22
C ILE A 165 11.00 10.98 -4.15
N GLN A 166 11.69 11.02 -5.31
CA GLN A 166 11.68 9.91 -6.26
C GLN A 166 12.28 8.64 -5.65
N VAL A 167 13.45 8.81 -5.01
CA VAL A 167 14.16 7.69 -4.36
C VAL A 167 13.34 7.14 -3.19
N SER A 168 12.74 8.01 -2.36
CA SER A 168 11.89 7.54 -1.26
C SER A 168 10.65 6.81 -1.77
N ALA A 169 9.99 7.33 -2.79
CA ALA A 169 8.83 6.70 -3.41
C ALA A 169 9.18 5.33 -4.01
N ALA A 170 10.33 5.23 -4.68
CA ALA A 170 10.87 3.96 -5.16
C ALA A 170 11.11 2.97 -4.02
N LEU A 171 11.78 3.42 -2.94
CA LEU A 171 12.06 2.58 -1.78
C LEU A 171 10.77 2.11 -1.09
N VAL A 172 9.74 2.93 -0.99
CA VAL A 172 8.43 2.52 -0.44
C VAL A 172 7.79 1.44 -1.28
N ALA A 173 7.72 1.63 -2.59
CA ALA A 173 7.14 0.64 -3.50
C ALA A 173 7.94 -0.66 -3.52
N GLY A 174 9.28 -0.58 -3.61
CA GLY A 174 10.16 -1.75 -3.54
C GLY A 174 10.08 -2.48 -2.19
N SER A 175 9.96 -1.73 -1.08
CA SER A 175 9.75 -2.31 0.26
C SER A 175 8.45 -3.08 0.35
N TYR A 176 7.37 -2.57 -0.25
CA TYR A 176 6.09 -3.29 -0.30
C TYR A 176 6.23 -4.63 -1.02
N GLY A 177 6.85 -4.63 -2.21
CA GLY A 177 7.14 -5.84 -2.96
C GLY A 177 8.02 -6.83 -2.18
N LEU A 178 9.09 -6.34 -1.54
CA LEU A 178 9.97 -7.14 -0.71
C LEU A 178 9.23 -7.78 0.48
N VAL A 179 8.43 -6.99 1.20
CA VAL A 179 7.64 -7.49 2.34
C VAL A 179 6.65 -8.54 1.87
N PHE A 180 6.03 -8.34 0.70
CA PHE A 180 5.16 -9.37 0.13
C PHE A 180 5.90 -10.65 -0.22
N VAL A 181 7.06 -10.57 -0.86
CA VAL A 181 7.88 -11.76 -1.17
C VAL A 181 8.27 -12.52 0.11
N LEU A 182 8.69 -11.81 1.15
CA LEU A 182 9.00 -12.42 2.45
C LEU A 182 7.78 -13.08 3.08
N HIS A 183 6.61 -12.44 2.99
CA HIS A 183 5.35 -12.98 3.46
C HIS A 183 4.97 -14.26 2.70
N LEU A 184 5.09 -14.26 1.37
CA LEU A 184 4.82 -15.39 0.50
C LEU A 184 5.73 -16.61 0.85
N LEU A 185 7.03 -16.35 1.02
CA LEU A 185 8.01 -17.37 1.39
C LEU A 185 7.71 -17.96 2.79
N ALA A 186 7.41 -17.09 3.77
CA ALA A 186 7.06 -17.53 5.12
C ALA A 186 5.77 -18.35 5.12
N PHE A 187 4.75 -17.90 4.40
CA PHE A 187 3.48 -18.62 4.28
C PHE A 187 3.65 -20.00 3.65
N SER A 188 4.39 -20.07 2.52
CA SER A 188 4.71 -21.34 1.83
C SER A 188 5.42 -22.31 2.77
N THR A 189 6.47 -21.85 3.47
CA THR A 189 7.25 -22.67 4.40
C THR A 189 6.41 -23.18 5.56
N LEU A 190 5.56 -22.33 6.16
CA LEU A 190 4.74 -22.71 7.30
C LEU A 190 3.62 -23.69 6.96
N ASN A 191 3.13 -23.65 5.72
CA ASN A 191 2.05 -24.52 5.26
C ASN A 191 2.54 -25.73 4.44
N GLY A 192 3.85 -25.88 4.23
CA GLY A 192 4.43 -26.97 3.47
C GLY A 192 3.99 -26.98 1.99
N VAL A 193 3.74 -25.80 1.43
CA VAL A 193 3.26 -25.64 0.04
C VAL A 193 4.42 -25.19 -0.84
N ASP A 194 4.64 -25.90 -1.94
CA ASP A 194 5.65 -25.53 -2.92
C ASP A 194 5.23 -24.26 -3.69
N LEU A 195 6.15 -23.32 -3.80
CA LEU A 195 5.96 -22.13 -4.62
C LEU A 195 6.22 -22.47 -6.09
N SER A 196 5.25 -22.18 -6.95
CA SER A 196 5.41 -22.23 -8.40
C SER A 196 6.32 -21.12 -8.93
N TRP A 197 6.48 -20.02 -8.17
CA TRP A 197 7.24 -18.83 -8.56
C TRP A 197 8.73 -19.12 -8.68
N ARG A 198 9.27 -18.82 -9.85
CA ARG A 198 10.72 -18.86 -10.07
C ARG A 198 11.39 -17.64 -9.45
N PHE A 199 12.66 -17.77 -9.09
CA PHE A 199 13.45 -16.71 -8.44
C PHE A 199 13.42 -15.38 -9.17
N TYR A 200 13.45 -15.38 -10.51
CA TYR A 200 13.38 -14.14 -11.29
C TYR A 200 11.99 -13.48 -11.22
N GLY A 201 10.91 -14.27 -11.11
CA GLY A 201 9.56 -13.75 -10.89
C GLY A 201 9.44 -13.04 -9.54
N LEU A 202 9.96 -13.64 -8.47
CA LEU A 202 10.02 -13.02 -7.15
C LEU A 202 10.83 -11.71 -7.16
N GLY A 203 11.96 -11.69 -7.88
CA GLY A 203 12.75 -10.48 -8.09
C GLY A 203 11.96 -9.39 -8.82
N GLY A 204 11.15 -9.77 -9.81
CA GLY A 204 10.26 -8.87 -10.55
C GLY A 204 9.21 -8.19 -9.66
N LEU A 205 8.69 -8.89 -8.64
CA LEU A 205 7.75 -8.33 -7.67
C LEU A 205 8.36 -7.23 -6.77
N VAL A 206 9.67 -7.09 -6.76
CA VAL A 206 10.38 -6.01 -6.05
C VAL A 206 10.84 -4.92 -7.00
N THR A 207 11.51 -5.31 -8.10
CA THR A 207 12.15 -4.35 -9.01
C THR A 207 11.14 -3.54 -9.83
N THR A 208 10.05 -4.17 -10.28
CA THR A 208 9.00 -3.46 -11.04
C THR A 208 8.30 -2.40 -10.20
N PRO A 209 7.80 -2.69 -8.98
CA PRO A 209 7.28 -1.66 -8.07
C PRO A 209 8.28 -0.53 -7.79
N LEU A 210 9.56 -0.84 -7.60
CA LEU A 210 10.60 0.16 -7.37
C LEU A 210 10.70 1.16 -8.52
N LEU A 211 10.67 0.68 -9.77
CA LEU A 211 10.69 1.54 -10.96
C LEU A 211 9.44 2.42 -11.04
N PHE A 212 8.25 1.85 -10.84
CA PHE A 212 7.00 2.62 -10.84
C PHE A 212 6.96 3.63 -9.69
N GLY A 213 7.43 3.28 -8.50
CA GLY A 213 7.55 4.20 -7.38
C GLY A 213 8.44 5.40 -7.71
N TYR A 214 9.58 5.17 -8.39
CA TYR A 214 10.44 6.24 -8.86
C TYR A 214 9.71 7.17 -9.84
N MET A 215 8.96 6.61 -10.79
CA MET A 215 8.16 7.39 -11.74
C MET A 215 7.08 8.21 -11.05
N LEU A 216 6.36 7.63 -10.07
CA LEU A 216 5.37 8.33 -9.26
C LEU A 216 6.00 9.48 -8.45
N GLY A 217 7.21 9.32 -7.95
CA GLY A 217 7.95 10.37 -7.27
C GLY A 217 8.15 11.62 -8.14
N ASN A 218 8.27 11.46 -9.47
CA ASN A 218 8.36 12.61 -10.39
C ASN A 218 7.08 13.46 -10.41
N LEU A 219 5.92 12.85 -10.19
CA LEU A 219 4.65 13.59 -10.08
C LEU A 219 4.58 14.46 -8.82
N GLY A 220 5.42 14.16 -7.84
CA GLY A 220 5.57 14.95 -6.61
C GLY A 220 6.44 16.20 -6.75
N VAL A 221 7.11 16.38 -7.90
CA VAL A 221 7.99 17.53 -8.15
C VAL A 221 7.25 18.54 -9.03
N SER A 222 7.22 19.80 -8.60
CA SER A 222 6.61 20.88 -9.40
C SER A 222 7.45 21.13 -10.67
N PRO A 223 6.82 21.17 -11.88
CA PRO A 223 7.55 21.40 -13.13
C PRO A 223 8.12 22.82 -13.29
N THR A 224 7.72 23.77 -12.44
CA THR A 224 8.01 25.20 -12.67
C THR A 224 9.11 25.80 -11.82
N SER A 225 9.65 25.11 -10.82
CA SER A 225 10.62 25.74 -9.90
C SER A 225 11.84 24.91 -9.54
N GLY A 226 11.89 23.63 -9.87
CA GLY A 226 12.86 22.74 -9.23
C GLY A 226 12.74 22.70 -7.70
N GLU A 227 11.80 23.47 -7.16
CA GLU A 227 11.47 23.52 -5.74
C GLU A 227 10.35 22.52 -5.46
N VAL A 228 10.56 21.69 -4.47
CA VAL A 228 9.50 20.91 -3.85
C VAL A 228 8.38 21.88 -3.47
N VAL A 229 7.15 21.62 -3.92
CA VAL A 229 5.98 22.37 -3.45
C VAL A 229 6.00 22.30 -1.93
N ARG A 230 6.34 23.40 -1.29
CA ARG A 230 6.43 23.56 0.16
C ARG A 230 5.05 23.76 0.75
#